data_07ef529594b4c970cdd2dce00c742f99
#
_entry.id   07ef529594b4c970cdd2dce00c742f99
#
_cell.length_a   1.000
_cell.length_b   1.000
_cell.length_c   1.000
_cell.angle_alpha   90.00
_cell.angle_beta   90.00
_cell.angle_gamma   90.00
#
_symmetry.space_group_name_H-M   'P 1'
#
loop_
_entity.id
_entity.type
_entity.pdbx_description
1 polymer ?
#
loop_
_entity_poly.entity_id
_entity_poly.type
_entity_poly.pdbx_seq_one_letter_code
_entity_poly.pdbx_strand_id
1 'polypeptide(L)'
;MMPSGVARRLARAARGVPALLLGALWLAGCYGFSGGGGLPKQLKTVAIQPFDNQTAVPELQREVFEQLRQAMRERLNLREAPEARADVVVRGTVVKYEVDLPAGVSADGRTTTSTRRRLQIVLDVEIIDQTTGRTLFKQSALQREGQYAEGGEALGRKNALESLITDLVEGVQSQW
;
A
#
# COMPACT_ATOMS: atom_id res chain seq x y z
N MET A 1 24.57 -47.08 57.21
CA MET A 1 23.15 -46.67 57.22
C MET A 1 23.04 -45.37 56.42
N MET A 2 22.64 -45.44 55.13
CA MET A 2 22.43 -44.27 54.27
C MET A 2 20.93 -43.88 54.24
N PRO A 3 20.56 -42.63 54.39
CA PRO A 3 19.16 -42.24 54.43
C PRO A 3 18.51 -42.27 53.04
N SER A 4 17.46 -43.10 52.91
CA SER A 4 16.68 -43.40 51.68
C SER A 4 15.80 -42.24 51.20
N GLY A 5 16.00 -41.03 51.66
CA GLY A 5 15.13 -39.88 51.35
C GLY A 5 15.54 -39.04 50.14
N VAL A 6 16.78 -39.06 49.75
CA VAL A 6 17.32 -38.19 48.69
C VAL A 6 17.00 -38.72 47.28
N ALA A 7 17.04 -40.01 47.10
CA ALA A 7 16.79 -40.65 45.80
C ALA A 7 15.33 -40.47 45.25
N ARG A 8 14.35 -40.33 46.16
CA ARG A 8 12.94 -40.14 45.76
C ARG A 8 12.60 -38.72 45.31
N ARG A 9 13.38 -37.72 45.72
CA ARG A 9 13.16 -36.31 45.30
C ARG A 9 13.71 -36.02 43.91
N LEU A 10 14.82 -36.68 43.53
CA LEU A 10 15.40 -36.55 42.22
C LEU A 10 14.59 -37.21 41.10
N ALA A 11 13.91 -38.33 41.41
CA ALA A 11 13.06 -39.05 40.45
C ALA A 11 11.75 -38.33 40.10
N ARG A 12 11.28 -37.40 40.96
CA ARG A 12 10.07 -36.60 40.67
C ARG A 12 10.41 -35.35 39.84
N ALA A 13 11.60 -34.81 39.96
CA ALA A 13 12.03 -33.66 39.14
C ALA A 13 12.25 -34.06 37.68
N ALA A 14 12.72 -35.28 37.40
CA ALA A 14 12.97 -35.77 36.05
C ALA A 14 11.71 -36.08 35.21
N ARG A 15 10.54 -36.21 35.85
CA ARG A 15 9.29 -36.46 35.12
C ARG A 15 8.56 -35.21 34.64
N GLY A 16 8.90 -34.05 35.16
CA GLY A 16 8.31 -32.76 34.75
C GLY A 16 8.97 -32.09 33.53
N VAL A 17 10.23 -32.41 33.29
CA VAL A 17 11.01 -31.78 32.21
C VAL A 17 10.51 -32.14 30.80
N PRO A 18 10.13 -33.42 30.49
CA PRO A 18 9.62 -33.74 29.14
C PRO A 18 8.23 -33.13 28.88
N ALA A 19 7.40 -32.96 29.90
CA ALA A 19 6.08 -32.36 29.74
C ALA A 19 6.17 -30.83 29.46
N LEU A 20 7.13 -30.13 30.06
CA LEU A 20 7.40 -28.72 29.82
C LEU A 20 7.97 -28.49 28.41
N LEU A 21 8.85 -29.38 27.94
CA LEU A 21 9.43 -29.32 26.60
C LEU A 21 8.37 -29.63 25.51
N LEU A 22 7.46 -30.58 25.73
CA LEU A 22 6.34 -30.82 24.81
C LEU A 22 5.38 -29.64 24.74
N GLY A 23 5.08 -28.97 25.85
CA GLY A 23 4.25 -27.75 25.89
C GLY A 23 4.86 -26.58 25.14
N ALA A 24 6.18 -26.41 25.21
CA ALA A 24 6.89 -25.36 24.48
C ALA A 24 6.90 -25.57 22.96
N LEU A 25 6.92 -26.83 22.49
CA LEU A 25 6.83 -27.15 21.06
C LEU A 25 5.45 -26.80 20.47
N TRP A 26 4.39 -26.89 21.24
CA TRP A 26 3.04 -26.54 20.77
C TRP A 26 2.82 -25.03 20.64
N LEU A 27 3.52 -24.23 21.44
CA LEU A 27 3.46 -22.76 21.34
C LEU A 27 4.30 -22.20 20.18
N ALA A 28 5.32 -22.91 19.73
CA ALA A 28 6.15 -22.50 18.60
C ALA A 28 5.41 -22.63 17.23
N GLY A 29 4.35 -23.44 17.15
CA GLY A 29 3.58 -23.65 15.93
C GLY A 29 2.65 -22.49 15.53
N CYS A 30 2.42 -21.50 16.41
CA CYS A 30 1.55 -20.36 16.12
C CYS A 30 2.29 -19.13 15.59
N TYR A 31 3.61 -19.14 15.52
CA TYR A 31 4.37 -18.12 14.81
C TYR A 31 4.45 -18.49 13.32
N GLY A 32 3.29 -18.57 12.67
CA GLY A 32 3.21 -18.40 11.25
C GLY A 32 3.63 -16.97 10.94
N PHE A 33 4.88 -16.76 10.55
CA PHE A 33 5.33 -15.56 9.90
C PHE A 33 4.54 -15.47 8.59
N SER A 34 3.37 -14.83 8.62
CA SER A 34 2.68 -14.40 7.41
C SER A 34 3.57 -13.34 6.78
N GLY A 35 4.49 -13.84 5.96
CA GLY A 35 5.45 -13.02 5.25
C GLY A 35 4.73 -11.96 4.45
N GLY A 36 5.06 -10.75 4.76
CA GLY A 36 4.90 -9.52 4.03
C GLY A 36 3.69 -9.43 3.11
N GLY A 37 2.73 -8.61 3.49
CA GLY A 37 1.66 -8.20 2.61
C GLY A 37 2.21 -7.82 1.23
N GLY A 38 1.62 -8.35 0.19
CA GLY A 38 2.03 -8.10 -1.18
C GLY A 38 1.28 -9.01 -2.13
N LEU A 39 1.34 -8.71 -3.40
CA LEU A 39 0.73 -9.54 -4.44
C LEU A 39 1.20 -11.00 -4.37
N PRO A 40 0.37 -11.97 -4.79
CA PRO A 40 0.77 -13.37 -4.88
C PRO A 40 2.11 -13.54 -5.60
N LYS A 41 3.01 -14.33 -5.03
CA LYS A 41 4.42 -14.49 -5.51
C LYS A 41 4.56 -14.97 -6.97
N GLN A 42 3.52 -15.56 -7.54
CA GLN A 42 3.48 -15.97 -8.94
C GLN A 42 3.32 -14.79 -9.90
N LEU A 43 2.78 -13.65 -9.45
CA LEU A 43 2.58 -12.46 -10.24
C LEU A 43 3.90 -11.67 -10.29
N LYS A 44 4.50 -11.57 -11.47
CA LYS A 44 5.84 -10.97 -11.66
C LYS A 44 5.86 -9.86 -12.67
N THR A 45 4.83 -9.76 -13.49
CA THR A 45 4.77 -8.81 -14.59
C THR A 45 3.49 -7.99 -14.54
N VAL A 46 3.59 -6.73 -14.94
CA VAL A 46 2.47 -5.78 -14.97
C VAL A 46 2.42 -5.04 -16.30
N ALA A 47 1.22 -4.86 -16.80
CA ALA A 47 0.90 -3.89 -17.83
C ALA A 47 0.08 -2.76 -17.21
N ILE A 48 0.49 -1.53 -17.42
CA ILE A 48 -0.26 -0.35 -17.00
C ILE A 48 -0.90 0.23 -18.26
N GLN A 49 -2.22 0.15 -18.34
CA GLN A 49 -2.96 0.79 -19.42
C GLN A 49 -2.93 2.31 -19.23
N PRO A 50 -2.92 3.10 -20.31
CA PRO A 50 -3.09 4.53 -20.21
C PRO A 50 -4.39 4.85 -19.46
N PHE A 51 -4.30 5.66 -18.41
CA PHE A 51 -5.47 6.08 -17.66
C PHE A 51 -6.35 6.99 -18.53
N ASP A 52 -7.65 6.78 -18.45
CA ASP A 52 -8.58 7.77 -18.98
C ASP A 52 -8.47 9.07 -18.19
N ASN A 53 -8.58 10.21 -18.88
CA ASN A 53 -8.47 11.50 -18.23
C ASN A 53 -9.72 12.33 -18.50
N GLN A 54 -10.54 12.53 -17.46
CA GLN A 54 -11.76 13.34 -17.50
C GLN A 54 -11.50 14.80 -17.12
N THR A 55 -10.24 15.18 -16.89
CA THR A 55 -9.87 16.54 -16.48
C THR A 55 -9.39 17.38 -17.66
N ALA A 56 -9.32 18.68 -17.45
CA ALA A 56 -8.78 19.63 -18.44
C ALA A 56 -7.23 19.66 -18.49
N VAL A 57 -6.54 18.80 -17.72
CA VAL A 57 -5.06 18.79 -17.60
C VAL A 57 -4.50 17.51 -18.21
N PRO A 58 -4.09 17.53 -19.50
CA PRO A 58 -3.62 16.34 -20.21
C PRO A 58 -2.37 15.70 -19.59
N GLU A 59 -1.53 16.50 -18.95
CA GLU A 59 -0.28 16.05 -18.32
C GLU A 59 -0.50 15.03 -17.21
N LEU A 60 -1.66 15.07 -16.53
CA LEU A 60 -1.99 14.15 -15.44
C LEU A 60 -1.94 12.68 -15.87
N GLN A 61 -2.42 12.36 -17.07
CA GLN A 61 -2.38 11.00 -17.58
C GLN A 61 -0.95 10.45 -17.60
N ARG A 62 0.00 11.23 -18.11
CA ARG A 62 1.40 10.85 -18.17
C ARG A 62 2.03 10.79 -16.77
N GLU A 63 1.75 11.79 -15.92
CA GLU A 63 2.30 11.83 -14.57
C GLU A 63 1.82 10.65 -13.72
N VAL A 64 0.54 10.29 -13.78
CA VAL A 64 -0.02 9.10 -13.12
C VAL A 64 0.66 7.83 -13.64
N PHE A 65 0.79 7.68 -14.96
CA PHE A 65 1.44 6.51 -15.57
C PHE A 65 2.88 6.34 -15.07
N GLU A 66 3.69 7.40 -15.09
CA GLU A 66 5.10 7.34 -14.66
C GLU A 66 5.23 7.00 -13.17
N GLN A 67 4.41 7.61 -12.33
CA GLN A 67 4.40 7.34 -10.89
C GLN A 67 3.98 5.90 -10.58
N LEU A 68 2.93 5.40 -11.23
CA LEU A 68 2.50 4.02 -11.10
C LEU A 68 3.57 3.04 -11.56
N ARG A 69 4.17 3.28 -12.72
CA ARG A 69 5.24 2.44 -13.27
C ARG A 69 6.41 2.31 -12.30
N GLN A 70 6.82 3.41 -11.72
CA GLN A 70 7.87 3.44 -10.72
C GLN A 70 7.47 2.63 -9.48
N ALA A 71 6.28 2.88 -8.94
CA ALA A 71 5.79 2.21 -7.73
C ALA A 71 5.61 0.69 -7.93
N MET A 72 5.06 0.26 -9.06
CA MET A 72 4.90 -1.17 -9.38
C MET A 72 6.25 -1.88 -9.41
N ARG A 73 7.28 -1.24 -9.99
CA ARG A 73 8.62 -1.80 -10.05
C ARG A 73 9.33 -1.80 -8.70
N GLU A 74 9.32 -0.67 -7.99
CA GLU A 74 10.16 -0.46 -6.80
C GLU A 74 9.52 -1.01 -5.52
N ARG A 75 8.20 -0.91 -5.40
CA ARG A 75 7.47 -1.27 -4.18
C ARG A 75 6.78 -2.63 -4.25
N LEU A 76 6.30 -3.04 -5.44
CA LEU A 76 5.64 -4.33 -5.65
C LEU A 76 6.51 -5.34 -6.39
N ASN A 77 7.75 -4.95 -6.81
CA ASN A 77 8.70 -5.80 -7.51
C ASN A 77 8.13 -6.44 -8.79
N LEU A 78 7.24 -5.72 -9.47
CA LEU A 78 6.66 -6.14 -10.74
C LEU A 78 7.45 -5.55 -11.91
N ARG A 79 7.72 -6.38 -12.92
CA ARG A 79 8.38 -5.94 -14.16
C ARG A 79 7.35 -5.57 -15.19
N GLU A 80 7.59 -4.48 -15.91
CA GLU A 80 6.74 -4.06 -17.01
C GLU A 80 6.76 -5.11 -18.15
N ALA A 81 5.60 -5.40 -18.69
CA ALA A 81 5.42 -6.30 -19.83
C ALA A 81 4.29 -5.80 -20.75
N PRO A 82 4.31 -6.18 -22.03
CA PRO A 82 3.16 -5.96 -22.91
C PRO A 82 1.91 -6.61 -22.34
N GLU A 83 0.77 -5.97 -22.50
CA GLU A 83 -0.51 -6.43 -21.93
C GLU A 83 -0.81 -7.90 -22.21
N ALA A 84 -0.59 -8.36 -23.44
CA ALA A 84 -0.83 -9.76 -23.83
C ALA A 84 0.02 -10.80 -23.06
N ARG A 85 1.03 -10.38 -22.30
CA ARG A 85 1.95 -11.27 -21.56
C ARG A 85 2.13 -10.87 -20.10
N ALA A 86 1.38 -9.87 -19.65
CA ALA A 86 1.44 -9.42 -18.26
C ALA A 86 0.59 -10.32 -17.35
N ASP A 87 1.07 -10.60 -16.16
CA ASP A 87 0.31 -11.33 -15.14
C ASP A 87 -0.78 -10.43 -14.54
N VAL A 88 -0.48 -9.14 -14.45
CA VAL A 88 -1.34 -8.13 -13.83
C VAL A 88 -1.59 -6.99 -14.81
N VAL A 89 -2.82 -6.52 -14.85
CA VAL A 89 -3.19 -5.30 -15.59
C VAL A 89 -3.70 -4.26 -14.61
N VAL A 90 -3.17 -3.05 -14.74
CA VAL A 90 -3.63 -1.86 -14.00
C VAL A 90 -4.33 -0.94 -14.98
N ARG A 91 -5.54 -0.54 -14.63
CA ARG A 91 -6.33 0.44 -15.39
C ARG A 91 -7.03 1.41 -14.45
N GLY A 92 -7.40 2.56 -14.96
CA GLY A 92 -8.10 3.55 -14.16
C GLY A 92 -8.45 4.81 -14.91
N THR A 93 -9.00 5.75 -14.16
CA THR A 93 -9.46 7.04 -14.67
C THR A 93 -9.02 8.15 -13.72
N VAL A 94 -8.49 9.24 -14.27
CA VAL A 94 -8.35 10.51 -13.56
C VAL A 94 -9.71 11.21 -13.62
N VAL A 95 -10.45 11.13 -12.52
CA VAL A 95 -11.85 11.60 -12.48
C VAL A 95 -11.93 13.11 -12.28
N LYS A 96 -11.03 13.65 -11.41
CA LYS A 96 -11.14 15.04 -11.00
C LYS A 96 -9.76 15.62 -10.69
N TYR A 97 -9.61 16.90 -11.06
CA TYR A 97 -8.50 17.74 -10.66
C TYR A 97 -9.03 19.14 -10.34
N GLU A 98 -8.86 19.55 -9.11
CA GLU A 98 -9.27 20.88 -8.66
C GLU A 98 -8.09 21.62 -8.06
N VAL A 99 -7.95 22.86 -8.40
CA VAL A 99 -6.93 23.78 -7.89
C VAL A 99 -7.56 24.91 -7.10
N ASP A 100 -6.76 25.62 -6.35
CA ASP A 100 -7.16 26.83 -5.59
C ASP A 100 -8.26 26.57 -4.55
N LEU A 101 -8.32 25.38 -4.00
CA LEU A 101 -9.20 25.09 -2.88
C LEU A 101 -8.82 25.96 -1.67
N PRO A 102 -9.78 26.63 -1.01
CA PRO A 102 -9.49 27.50 0.12
C PRO A 102 -8.82 26.70 1.24
N ALA A 103 -7.59 27.08 1.60
CA ALA A 103 -6.88 26.53 2.73
C ALA A 103 -7.38 27.17 4.02
N GLY A 104 -8.52 26.70 4.56
CA GLY A 104 -9.06 27.04 5.86
C GLY A 104 -9.14 28.54 6.21
N VAL A 105 -10.27 28.98 6.74
CA VAL A 105 -10.42 30.32 7.33
C VAL A 105 -9.83 30.26 8.74
N SER A 106 -8.81 31.07 9.04
CA SER A 106 -8.40 31.30 10.44
C SER A 106 -9.59 31.91 11.18
N ALA A 107 -10.01 31.29 12.29
CA ALA A 107 -11.15 31.70 13.11
C ALA A 107 -10.96 33.10 13.78
N ASP A 108 -9.80 33.71 13.66
CA ASP A 108 -9.42 34.95 14.39
C ASP A 108 -9.62 36.26 13.62
N GLY A 109 -10.43 36.27 12.55
CA GLY A 109 -10.84 37.53 11.91
C GLY A 109 -9.70 38.45 11.41
N ARG A 110 -8.43 38.07 11.58
CA ARG A 110 -7.27 38.74 10.99
C ARG A 110 -6.99 38.04 9.67
N THR A 111 -7.18 38.77 8.61
CA THR A 111 -6.92 38.33 7.22
C THR A 111 -5.43 38.00 7.06
N THR A 112 -5.05 36.82 7.49
CA THR A 112 -3.79 36.24 7.04
C THR A 112 -4.09 35.67 5.67
N THR A 113 -3.75 36.39 4.62
CA THR A 113 -3.75 35.89 3.24
C THR A 113 -2.87 34.67 3.26
N SER A 114 -3.48 33.48 3.35
CA SER A 114 -2.74 32.24 3.27
C SER A 114 -2.10 32.18 1.89
N THR A 115 -0.81 32.34 1.81
CA THR A 115 -0.02 32.17 0.58
C THR A 115 0.01 30.72 0.13
N ARG A 116 -0.61 29.82 0.89
CA ARG A 116 -0.72 28.40 0.58
C ARG A 116 -2.04 28.10 -0.09
N ARG A 117 -1.94 27.48 -1.23
CA ARG A 117 -3.06 26.97 -2.03
C ARG A 117 -3.09 25.46 -1.91
N ARG A 118 -4.25 24.86 -2.18
CA ARG A 118 -4.45 23.40 -2.22
C ARG A 118 -4.99 22.99 -3.56
N LEU A 119 -4.61 21.82 -3.98
CA LEU A 119 -5.22 21.13 -5.10
C LEU A 119 -5.68 19.74 -4.65
N GLN A 120 -6.62 19.16 -5.37
CA GLN A 120 -7.14 17.82 -5.13
C GLN A 120 -7.11 17.02 -6.42
N ILE A 121 -6.69 15.76 -6.31
CA ILE A 121 -6.75 14.78 -7.40
C ILE A 121 -7.63 13.62 -6.95
N VAL A 122 -8.47 13.14 -7.85
CA VAL A 122 -9.34 11.98 -7.62
C VAL A 122 -9.10 10.95 -8.74
N LEU A 123 -8.80 9.72 -8.35
CA LEU A 123 -8.56 8.59 -9.25
C LEU A 123 -9.52 7.43 -8.98
N ASP A 124 -9.95 6.78 -10.04
CA ASP A 124 -10.49 5.42 -9.99
C ASP A 124 -9.39 4.47 -10.47
N VAL A 125 -9.16 3.39 -9.71
CA VAL A 125 -8.11 2.41 -10.03
C VAL A 125 -8.63 1.00 -9.86
N GLU A 126 -8.27 0.12 -10.79
CA GLU A 126 -8.53 -1.31 -10.74
C GLU A 126 -7.29 -2.08 -11.15
N ILE A 127 -6.95 -3.11 -10.38
CA ILE A 127 -5.83 -4.03 -10.62
C ILE A 127 -6.40 -5.44 -10.77
N ILE A 128 -6.11 -6.09 -11.88
CA ILE A 128 -6.69 -7.36 -12.27
C ILE A 128 -5.57 -8.39 -12.48
N ASP A 129 -5.72 -9.56 -11.88
CA ASP A 129 -4.94 -10.74 -12.25
C ASP A 129 -5.46 -11.24 -13.61
N GLN A 130 -4.64 -11.11 -14.63
CA GLN A 130 -5.02 -11.47 -15.99
C GLN A 130 -5.09 -12.99 -16.18
N THR A 131 -4.37 -13.75 -15.40
CA THR A 131 -4.36 -15.23 -15.48
C THR A 131 -5.67 -15.83 -14.99
N THR A 132 -6.25 -15.25 -13.94
CA THR A 132 -7.49 -15.75 -13.31
C THR A 132 -8.71 -14.89 -13.59
N GLY A 133 -8.54 -13.69 -14.15
CA GLY A 133 -9.59 -12.70 -14.35
C GLY A 133 -10.11 -12.07 -13.05
N ARG A 134 -9.44 -12.31 -11.90
CA ARG A 134 -9.86 -11.78 -10.60
C ARG A 134 -9.39 -10.33 -10.41
N THR A 135 -10.26 -9.50 -9.89
CA THR A 135 -9.87 -8.20 -9.35
C THR A 135 -9.05 -8.38 -8.08
N LEU A 136 -7.79 -7.95 -8.12
CA LEU A 136 -6.86 -7.98 -6.98
C LEU A 136 -7.07 -6.78 -6.08
N PHE A 137 -7.37 -5.63 -6.68
CA PHE A 137 -7.63 -4.39 -5.97
C PHE A 137 -8.55 -3.52 -6.81
N LYS A 138 -9.50 -2.86 -6.15
CA LYS A 138 -10.36 -1.87 -6.77
C LYS A 138 -10.70 -0.79 -5.77
N GLN A 139 -10.47 0.44 -6.17
CA GLN A 139 -10.87 1.61 -5.39
C GLN A 139 -11.38 2.71 -6.30
N SER A 140 -12.56 3.19 -5.99
CA SER A 140 -13.16 4.36 -6.64
C SER A 140 -13.00 5.58 -5.75
N ALA A 141 -12.91 6.75 -6.37
CA ALA A 141 -12.78 8.04 -5.72
C ALA A 141 -11.60 8.10 -4.71
N LEU A 142 -10.49 7.44 -5.02
CA LEU A 142 -9.25 7.60 -4.27
C LEU A 142 -8.77 9.03 -4.44
N GLN A 143 -8.68 9.80 -3.34
CA GLN A 143 -8.39 11.23 -3.42
C GLN A 143 -7.28 11.64 -2.46
N ARG A 144 -6.46 12.60 -2.91
CA ARG A 144 -5.45 13.28 -2.09
C ARG A 144 -5.34 14.75 -2.45
N GLU A 145 -4.94 15.53 -1.46
CA GLU A 145 -4.65 16.95 -1.62
C GLU A 145 -3.15 17.19 -1.66
N GLY A 146 -2.73 18.15 -2.47
CA GLY A 146 -1.38 18.70 -2.48
C GLY A 146 -1.41 20.17 -2.10
N GLN A 147 -0.50 20.56 -1.21
CA GLN A 147 -0.32 21.98 -0.87
C GLN A 147 0.80 22.57 -1.71
N TYR A 148 0.61 23.82 -2.12
CA TYR A 148 1.61 24.54 -2.90
C TYR A 148 1.61 26.04 -2.59
N ALA A 149 2.75 26.69 -2.83
CA ALA A 149 2.86 28.14 -2.83
C ALA A 149 2.46 28.68 -4.20
N GLU A 150 2.21 29.97 -4.29
CA GLU A 150 1.91 30.62 -5.57
C GLU A 150 2.97 30.29 -6.62
N GLY A 151 2.55 29.86 -7.81
CA GLY A 151 3.42 29.36 -8.88
C GLY A 151 3.98 27.94 -8.68
N GLY A 152 3.70 27.28 -7.56
CA GLY A 152 4.20 25.94 -7.21
C GLY A 152 3.22 24.80 -7.47
N GLU A 153 2.19 24.98 -8.31
CA GLU A 153 1.15 23.98 -8.56
C GLU A 153 1.72 22.60 -8.97
N ALA A 154 2.72 22.58 -9.85
CA ALA A 154 3.36 21.35 -10.30
C ALA A 154 3.96 20.52 -9.14
N LEU A 155 4.54 21.17 -8.14
CA LEU A 155 5.05 20.50 -6.93
C LEU A 155 3.91 19.96 -6.08
N GLY A 156 2.85 20.75 -5.88
CA GLY A 156 1.65 20.31 -5.17
C GLY A 156 1.01 19.10 -5.82
N ARG A 157 0.92 19.11 -7.16
CA ARG A 157 0.40 17.98 -7.96
C ARG A 157 1.26 16.73 -7.81
N LYS A 158 2.57 16.87 -7.91
CA LYS A 158 3.51 15.77 -7.68
C LYS A 158 3.31 15.15 -6.30
N ASN A 159 3.26 15.95 -5.24
CA ASN A 159 3.09 15.46 -3.86
C ASN A 159 1.73 14.76 -3.66
N ALA A 160 0.66 15.29 -4.26
CA ALA A 160 -0.64 14.64 -4.21
C ALA A 160 -0.64 13.28 -4.91
N LEU A 161 -0.02 13.19 -6.09
CA LEU A 161 0.12 11.93 -6.83
C LEU A 161 0.98 10.91 -6.06
N GLU A 162 2.11 11.31 -5.50
CA GLU A 162 2.95 10.42 -4.67
C GLU A 162 2.16 9.84 -3.49
N SER A 163 1.33 10.67 -2.84
CA SER A 163 0.47 10.22 -1.75
C SER A 163 -0.62 9.24 -2.25
N LEU A 164 -1.27 9.53 -3.38
CA LEU A 164 -2.25 8.64 -4.00
C LEU A 164 -1.66 7.27 -4.33
N ILE A 165 -0.49 7.26 -4.95
CA ILE A 165 0.19 6.02 -5.33
C ILE A 165 0.66 5.25 -4.09
N THR A 166 1.05 5.95 -3.04
CA THR A 166 1.40 5.32 -1.76
C THR A 166 0.20 4.58 -1.17
N ASP A 167 -0.96 5.24 -1.07
CA ASP A 167 -2.18 4.59 -0.56
C ASP A 167 -2.62 3.40 -1.42
N LEU A 168 -2.50 3.54 -2.75
CA LEU A 168 -2.82 2.46 -3.66
C LEU A 168 -1.94 1.23 -3.38
N VAL A 169 -0.63 1.42 -3.26
CA VAL A 169 0.33 0.33 -2.99
C VAL A 169 0.06 -0.29 -1.62
N GLU A 170 -0.17 0.52 -0.58
CA GLU A 170 -0.52 0.04 0.76
C GLU A 170 -1.86 -0.72 0.76
N GLY A 171 -2.84 -0.22 0.03
CA GLY A 171 -4.12 -0.90 -0.16
C GLY A 171 -3.95 -2.26 -0.83
N VAL A 172 -3.14 -2.35 -1.87
CA VAL A 172 -2.81 -3.62 -2.53
C VAL A 172 -2.10 -4.58 -1.58
N GLN A 173 -1.13 -4.09 -0.81
CA GLN A 173 -0.36 -4.91 0.12
C GLN A 173 -1.19 -5.41 1.30
N SER A 174 -2.17 -4.63 1.74
CA SER A 174 -3.02 -5.00 2.88
C SER A 174 -4.06 -6.08 2.58
N GLN A 175 -4.34 -6.35 1.31
CA GLN A 175 -5.33 -7.35 0.88
C GLN A 175 -4.74 -8.76 0.71
N TRP A 176 -3.44 -8.92 0.81
CA TRP A 176 -2.66 -10.15 0.57
C TRP A 176 -1.61 -10.35 1.65
#